data_5fe88276bbb0d582d8071bad4aa492e3
#
_entry.id   5fe88276bbb0d582d8071bad4aa492e3
#
_cell.length_a   1.000
_cell.length_b   1.000
_cell.length_c   1.000
_cell.angle_alpha   90.00
_cell.angle_beta   90.00
_cell.angle_gamma   90.00
#
_symmetry.space_group_name_H-M   'P 1'
#
loop_
_entity.id
_entity.type
_entity.pdbx_description
1 polymer ?
#
loop_
_entity_poly.entity_id
_entity_poly.type
_entity_poly.pdbx_seq_one_letter_code
_entity_poly.pdbx_strand_id
1 'polypeptide(L)'
;DKVTREKLGFSILAVVRDNPKELTANGVTYRHPEGLLNLTQFTQVALATVAFAQTARLREAGADIWPAYFAGHSLGEYNALSSFAGVIPLETVIELVFHRGSTMHHLIPRDAKGRSNYRMGALRPNQFGVGDDGVREYVESVSKASGEFLQIVNYNLAGQQYAVAGTIAGLKALKADSDRRVAEYGGKPAFMLVPGIDVPFHSTLLRKGVPEFRDKLDALLPQTIDYRGRLVGRYIPNLVAAPFEMTKEFAAKILEVVPSERIQAALDDPQIWDSYAADDQKLGRLLLTELLSWQFASPVRWIETQALLFGSAEQGGLGVEEYVEVGLGNAPTLANLGAKTLRLPQFAGRDVT
;
A
#
# COMPACT_ATOMS: atom_id res chain seq x y z
N ASP A 1 0.22 -14.30 17.32
CA ASP A 1 1.02 -15.42 17.81
C ASP A 1 0.53 -16.78 17.30
N LYS A 2 -0.78 -17.04 17.28
CA LYS A 2 -1.37 -18.28 16.77
C LYS A 2 -0.90 -18.62 15.35
N VAL A 3 -1.05 -17.69 14.40
CA VAL A 3 -0.68 -17.88 13.00
C VAL A 3 0.80 -18.30 12.85
N THR A 4 1.71 -17.63 13.53
CA THR A 4 3.15 -17.96 13.41
C THR A 4 3.49 -19.28 14.10
N ARG A 5 2.87 -19.62 15.22
CA ARG A 5 3.07 -20.94 15.87
C ARG A 5 2.57 -22.07 14.99
N GLU A 6 1.38 -21.96 14.43
CA GLU A 6 0.78 -23.01 13.59
C GLU A 6 1.53 -23.18 12.26
N LYS A 7 1.90 -22.10 11.61
CA LYS A 7 2.50 -22.13 10.28
C LYS A 7 4.02 -22.25 10.28
N LEU A 8 4.69 -21.67 11.27
CA LEU A 8 6.16 -21.58 11.28
C LEU A 8 6.81 -22.34 12.44
N GLY A 9 6.04 -22.72 13.46
CA GLY A 9 6.55 -23.47 14.62
C GLY A 9 7.22 -22.61 15.70
N PHE A 10 7.05 -21.27 15.66
CA PHE A 10 7.58 -20.37 16.69
C PHE A 10 6.64 -19.20 17.00
N SER A 11 6.86 -18.58 18.15
CA SER A 11 6.12 -17.40 18.57
C SER A 11 6.67 -16.13 17.90
N ILE A 12 5.79 -15.33 17.29
CA ILE A 12 6.17 -14.00 16.79
C ILE A 12 6.69 -13.09 17.94
N LEU A 13 6.29 -13.34 19.17
CA LEU A 13 6.76 -12.56 20.33
C LEU A 13 8.27 -12.68 20.53
N ALA A 14 8.89 -13.79 20.16
CA ALA A 14 10.36 -13.91 20.15
C ALA A 14 10.99 -12.94 19.13
N VAL A 15 10.37 -12.80 17.97
CA VAL A 15 10.82 -11.83 16.95
C VAL A 15 10.62 -10.37 17.40
N VAL A 16 9.47 -10.08 18.00
CA VAL A 16 9.14 -8.70 18.42
C VAL A 16 10.00 -8.23 19.60
N ARG A 17 10.27 -9.12 20.58
CA ARG A 17 11.03 -8.77 21.80
C ARG A 17 12.51 -8.70 21.56
N ASP A 18 13.05 -9.71 20.88
CA ASP A 18 14.48 -9.95 20.82
C ASP A 18 15.09 -9.57 19.46
N ASN A 19 14.24 -9.44 18.44
CA ASN A 19 14.61 -9.17 17.05
C ASN A 19 15.87 -9.94 16.62
N PRO A 20 15.90 -11.28 16.76
CA PRO A 20 17.06 -12.07 16.45
C PRO A 20 17.41 -11.96 14.97
N LYS A 21 18.69 -12.05 14.62
CA LYS A 21 19.13 -12.03 13.22
C LYS A 21 18.91 -13.35 12.50
N GLU A 22 18.71 -14.41 13.25
CA GLU A 22 18.49 -15.76 12.75
C GLU A 22 17.59 -16.54 13.72
N LEU A 23 16.69 -17.36 13.16
CA LEU A 23 15.86 -18.30 13.88
C LEU A 23 15.57 -19.50 13.01
N THR A 24 15.74 -20.69 13.52
CA THR A 24 15.42 -21.95 12.82
C THR A 24 14.23 -22.62 13.49
N ALA A 25 13.23 -22.96 12.71
CA ALA A 25 12.06 -23.71 13.15
C ALA A 25 11.51 -24.57 12.00
N ASN A 26 11.04 -25.77 12.32
CA ASN A 26 10.49 -26.71 11.33
C ASN A 26 11.42 -26.96 10.13
N GLY A 27 12.74 -26.97 10.36
CA GLY A 27 13.74 -27.18 9.30
C GLY A 27 13.98 -25.96 8.38
N VAL A 28 13.32 -24.83 8.63
CA VAL A 28 13.49 -23.57 7.88
C VAL A 28 14.26 -22.58 8.73
N THR A 29 15.30 -21.97 8.15
CA THR A 29 16.05 -20.91 8.79
C THR A 29 15.70 -19.56 8.20
N TYR A 30 15.20 -18.67 9.06
CA TYR A 30 14.92 -17.28 8.75
C TYR A 30 16.10 -16.42 9.10
N ARG A 31 16.53 -15.53 8.20
CA ARG A 31 17.69 -14.64 8.39
C ARG A 31 17.42 -13.25 7.89
N HIS A 32 17.84 -12.25 8.68
CA HIS A 32 17.91 -10.87 8.22
C HIS A 32 19.05 -10.16 8.96
N PRO A 33 19.95 -9.41 8.27
CA PRO A 33 21.13 -8.78 8.89
C PRO A 33 20.80 -7.77 9.98
N GLU A 34 19.62 -7.14 9.91
CA GLU A 34 19.15 -6.13 10.88
C GLU A 34 18.09 -6.69 11.86
N GLY A 35 17.88 -8.00 11.86
CA GLY A 35 16.90 -8.68 12.71
C GLY A 35 15.62 -9.08 11.96
N LEU A 36 15.00 -10.15 12.41
CA LEU A 36 13.87 -10.80 11.74
C LEU A 36 12.61 -9.93 11.68
N LEU A 37 12.48 -8.94 12.54
CA LEU A 37 11.35 -8.00 12.48
C LEU A 37 11.35 -7.18 11.18
N ASN A 38 12.48 -7.10 10.47
CA ASN A 38 12.58 -6.48 9.14
C ASN A 38 12.13 -7.41 7.99
N LEU A 39 11.87 -8.68 8.26
CA LEU A 39 11.21 -9.55 7.29
C LEU A 39 9.73 -9.18 7.22
N THR A 40 9.26 -8.85 6.01
CA THR A 40 7.95 -8.22 5.83
C THR A 40 6.77 -9.05 6.35
N GLN A 41 6.86 -10.40 6.33
CA GLN A 41 5.82 -11.27 6.91
C GLN A 41 5.66 -11.08 8.42
N PHE A 42 6.70 -10.69 9.13
CA PHE A 42 6.63 -10.39 10.57
C PHE A 42 6.30 -8.92 10.84
N THR A 43 6.89 -8.01 10.06
CA THR A 43 6.61 -6.58 10.14
C THR A 43 5.12 -6.30 9.97
N GLN A 44 4.49 -6.87 8.95
CA GLN A 44 3.09 -6.61 8.64
C GLN A 44 2.15 -7.09 9.76
N VAL A 45 2.42 -8.25 10.35
CA VAL A 45 1.63 -8.76 11.48
C VAL A 45 1.77 -7.85 12.71
N ALA A 46 2.98 -7.42 13.02
CA ALA A 46 3.23 -6.51 14.14
C ALA A 46 2.53 -5.16 13.94
N LEU A 47 2.70 -4.56 12.76
CA LEU A 47 2.08 -3.27 12.42
C LEU A 47 0.55 -3.34 12.43
N ALA A 48 -0.06 -4.37 11.85
CA ALA A 48 -1.52 -4.54 11.85
C ALA A 48 -2.08 -4.67 13.28
N THR A 49 -1.39 -5.45 14.12
CA THR A 49 -1.80 -5.64 15.52
C THR A 49 -1.75 -4.33 16.30
N VAL A 50 -0.66 -3.57 16.17
CA VAL A 50 -0.49 -2.30 16.89
C VAL A 50 -1.47 -1.24 16.40
N ALA A 51 -1.69 -1.12 15.09
CA ALA A 51 -2.65 -0.15 14.53
C ALA A 51 -4.08 -0.42 15.01
N PHE A 52 -4.49 -1.67 15.03
CA PHE A 52 -5.80 -2.05 15.56
C PHE A 52 -5.91 -1.70 17.05
N ALA A 53 -4.91 -2.06 17.86
CA ALA A 53 -4.89 -1.76 19.28
C ALA A 53 -4.91 -0.25 19.58
N GLN A 54 -4.21 0.55 18.80
CA GLN A 54 -4.24 2.02 18.93
C GLN A 54 -5.63 2.58 18.62
N THR A 55 -6.27 2.12 17.55
CA THR A 55 -7.64 2.55 17.21
C THR A 55 -8.63 2.18 18.31
N ALA A 56 -8.55 0.96 18.84
CA ALA A 56 -9.39 0.52 19.95
C ALA A 56 -9.17 1.38 21.19
N ARG A 57 -7.91 1.65 21.56
CA ARG A 57 -7.56 2.49 22.69
C ARG A 57 -8.06 3.91 22.56
N LEU A 58 -7.99 4.51 21.37
CA LEU A 58 -8.52 5.84 21.12
C LEU A 58 -10.03 5.89 21.34
N ARG A 59 -10.76 4.88 20.86
CA ARG A 59 -12.21 4.76 21.07
C ARG A 59 -12.56 4.58 22.55
N GLU A 60 -11.84 3.75 23.28
CA GLU A 60 -12.00 3.59 24.74
C GLU A 60 -11.74 4.88 25.50
N ALA A 61 -10.82 5.72 25.02
CA ALA A 61 -10.54 7.05 25.56
C ALA A 61 -11.59 8.10 25.17
N GLY A 62 -12.62 7.73 24.44
CA GLY A 62 -13.73 8.62 24.06
C GLY A 62 -13.54 9.33 22.71
N ALA A 63 -12.53 8.96 21.92
CA ALA A 63 -12.41 9.50 20.58
C ALA A 63 -13.51 8.93 19.68
N ASP A 64 -14.33 9.82 19.12
CA ASP A 64 -15.39 9.47 18.19
C ASP A 64 -14.79 9.34 16.77
N ILE A 65 -14.36 8.13 16.40
CA ILE A 65 -13.75 7.86 15.10
C ILE A 65 -14.74 7.06 14.25
N TRP A 66 -15.65 7.76 13.60
CA TRP A 66 -16.63 7.23 12.64
C TRP A 66 -16.52 7.97 11.32
N PRO A 67 -15.53 7.63 10.46
CA PRO A 67 -15.24 8.40 9.27
C PRO A 67 -16.36 8.29 8.23
N ALA A 68 -16.67 9.41 7.57
CA ALA A 68 -17.51 9.42 6.39
C ALA A 68 -16.82 8.68 5.23
N TYR A 69 -15.52 8.93 5.07
CA TYR A 69 -14.65 8.25 4.11
C TYR A 69 -13.43 7.68 4.83
N PHE A 70 -12.89 6.59 4.33
CA PHE A 70 -11.67 6.03 4.87
C PHE A 70 -10.78 5.43 3.77
N ALA A 71 -9.49 5.53 4.00
CA ALA A 71 -8.44 4.96 3.17
C ALA A 71 -7.31 4.48 4.08
N GLY A 72 -6.36 3.76 3.52
CA GLY A 72 -5.17 3.37 4.24
C GLY A 72 -4.01 3.21 3.27
N HIS A 73 -2.87 3.80 3.58
CA HIS A 73 -1.67 3.70 2.74
C HIS A 73 -1.07 2.29 2.87
N SER A 74 -0.98 1.56 1.76
CA SER A 74 -0.41 0.20 1.72
C SER A 74 -1.07 -0.75 2.72
N LEU A 75 -0.33 -1.25 3.72
CA LEU A 75 -0.84 -2.09 4.80
C LEU A 75 -2.00 -1.44 5.58
N GLY A 76 -2.01 -0.12 5.67
CA GLY A 76 -3.06 0.64 6.33
C GLY A 76 -4.44 0.42 5.71
N GLU A 77 -4.54 0.00 4.46
CA GLU A 77 -5.81 -0.34 3.82
C GLU A 77 -6.49 -1.53 4.51
N TYR A 78 -5.74 -2.55 4.90
CA TYR A 78 -6.26 -3.69 5.69
C TYR A 78 -6.71 -3.26 7.08
N ASN A 79 -5.95 -2.38 7.73
CA ASN A 79 -6.32 -1.81 9.02
C ASN A 79 -7.61 -0.96 8.91
N ALA A 80 -7.77 -0.19 7.86
CA ALA A 80 -8.97 0.61 7.61
C ALA A 80 -10.21 -0.28 7.41
N LEU A 81 -10.09 -1.36 6.65
CA LEU A 81 -11.17 -2.33 6.44
C LEU A 81 -11.57 -3.06 7.73
N SER A 82 -10.62 -3.30 8.64
CA SER A 82 -10.89 -3.87 9.96
C SER A 82 -11.41 -2.84 10.94
N SER A 83 -10.65 -1.75 11.17
CA SER A 83 -10.90 -0.82 12.28
C SER A 83 -11.99 0.21 11.97
N PHE A 84 -12.12 0.65 10.72
CA PHE A 84 -13.10 1.69 10.34
C PHE A 84 -14.35 1.10 9.69
N ALA A 85 -14.20 0.21 8.74
CA ALA A 85 -15.34 -0.45 8.10
C ALA A 85 -15.93 -1.58 8.96
N GLY A 86 -15.09 -2.25 9.77
CA GLY A 86 -15.51 -3.39 10.57
C GLY A 86 -15.93 -4.61 9.75
N VAL A 87 -15.43 -4.74 8.51
CA VAL A 87 -15.83 -5.82 7.59
C VAL A 87 -14.88 -7.01 7.60
N ILE A 88 -13.66 -6.83 8.07
CA ILE A 88 -12.68 -7.91 8.21
C ILE A 88 -12.28 -8.00 9.69
N PRO A 89 -12.55 -9.13 10.39
CA PRO A 89 -12.13 -9.32 11.77
C PRO A 89 -10.61 -9.25 11.93
N LEU A 90 -10.13 -8.84 13.10
CA LEU A 90 -8.69 -8.70 13.37
C LEU A 90 -7.91 -9.98 13.11
N GLU A 91 -8.43 -11.13 13.52
CA GLU A 91 -7.80 -12.43 13.31
C GLU A 91 -7.58 -12.71 11.82
N THR A 92 -8.58 -12.39 11.01
CA THR A 92 -8.52 -12.52 9.54
C THR A 92 -7.51 -11.55 8.93
N VAL A 93 -7.50 -10.29 9.37
CA VAL A 93 -6.51 -9.31 8.89
C VAL A 93 -5.09 -9.79 9.22
N ILE A 94 -4.84 -10.25 10.43
CA ILE A 94 -3.51 -10.74 10.84
C ILE A 94 -3.07 -11.92 9.96
N GLU A 95 -3.95 -12.86 9.67
CA GLU A 95 -3.64 -13.99 8.80
C GLU A 95 -3.42 -13.53 7.35
N LEU A 96 -4.25 -12.65 6.82
CA LEU A 96 -4.10 -12.09 5.48
C LEU A 96 -2.79 -11.33 5.30
N VAL A 97 -2.43 -10.45 6.24
CA VAL A 97 -1.19 -9.67 6.13
C VAL A 97 0.06 -10.53 6.33
N PHE A 98 -0.03 -11.62 7.10
CA PHE A 98 1.01 -12.64 7.16
C PHE A 98 1.22 -13.30 5.79
N HIS A 99 0.16 -13.75 5.14
CA HIS A 99 0.23 -14.32 3.80
C HIS A 99 0.70 -13.30 2.76
N ARG A 100 0.20 -12.07 2.83
CA ARG A 100 0.65 -10.97 1.98
C ARG A 100 2.17 -10.76 2.09
N GLY A 101 2.69 -10.68 3.31
CA GLY A 101 4.12 -10.52 3.57
C GLY A 101 4.92 -11.75 3.14
N SER A 102 4.43 -12.96 3.39
CA SER A 102 5.08 -14.21 2.97
C SER A 102 5.19 -14.33 1.46
N THR A 103 4.11 -14.04 0.72
CA THR A 103 4.11 -14.02 -0.75
C THR A 103 5.14 -13.02 -1.28
N MET A 104 5.15 -11.79 -0.79
CA MET A 104 6.15 -10.80 -1.20
C MET A 104 7.59 -11.23 -0.90
N HIS A 105 7.81 -11.81 0.28
CA HIS A 105 9.15 -12.27 0.69
C HIS A 105 9.67 -13.39 -0.22
N HIS A 106 8.83 -14.39 -0.50
CA HIS A 106 9.24 -15.55 -1.32
C HIS A 106 9.48 -15.23 -2.79
N LEU A 107 8.88 -14.16 -3.31
CA LEU A 107 9.08 -13.73 -4.70
C LEU A 107 10.46 -13.13 -4.97
N ILE A 108 11.17 -12.71 -3.92
CA ILE A 108 12.43 -11.99 -4.04
C ILE A 108 13.60 -12.91 -3.70
N PRO A 109 14.53 -13.14 -4.64
CA PRO A 109 15.73 -13.93 -4.38
C PRO A 109 16.60 -13.31 -3.29
N ARG A 110 17.15 -14.16 -2.42
CA ARG A 110 18.05 -13.77 -1.34
C ARG A 110 19.31 -14.61 -1.36
N ASP A 111 20.42 -14.00 -0.97
CA ASP A 111 21.68 -14.70 -0.79
C ASP A 111 21.70 -15.56 0.50
N ALA A 112 22.79 -16.31 0.72
CA ALA A 112 22.96 -17.17 1.89
C ALA A 112 22.92 -16.42 3.24
N LYS A 113 23.09 -15.08 3.22
CA LYS A 113 22.98 -14.22 4.39
C LYS A 113 21.58 -13.58 4.53
N GLY A 114 20.63 -13.96 3.68
CA GLY A 114 19.27 -13.42 3.67
C GLY A 114 19.13 -12.04 3.03
N ARG A 115 20.16 -11.56 2.28
CA ARG A 115 20.12 -10.21 1.68
C ARG A 115 19.53 -10.26 0.28
N SER A 116 18.63 -9.32 0.01
CA SER A 116 18.04 -9.07 -1.29
C SER A 116 18.86 -8.03 -2.08
N ASN A 117 18.77 -8.08 -3.41
CA ASN A 117 19.32 -7.04 -4.30
C ASN A 117 18.38 -5.85 -4.48
N TYR A 118 17.27 -5.77 -3.76
CA TYR A 118 16.30 -4.69 -3.89
C TYR A 118 16.28 -3.78 -2.67
N ARG A 119 16.00 -2.50 -2.92
CA ARG A 119 15.80 -1.47 -1.87
C ARG A 119 14.71 -0.52 -2.34
N MET A 120 14.37 0.42 -1.46
CA MET A 120 13.53 1.55 -1.80
C MET A 120 14.20 2.85 -1.40
N GLY A 121 13.89 3.92 -2.14
CA GLY A 121 14.36 5.26 -1.84
C GLY A 121 13.25 6.30 -2.00
N ALA A 122 13.36 7.38 -1.25
CA ALA A 122 12.51 8.56 -1.38
C ALA A 122 13.14 9.54 -2.36
N LEU A 123 12.37 9.96 -3.37
CA LEU A 123 12.77 10.90 -4.42
C LEU A 123 11.97 12.20 -4.30
N ARG A 124 12.67 13.33 -4.38
CA ARG A 124 12.13 14.70 -4.36
C ARG A 124 12.49 15.44 -5.66
N PRO A 125 11.75 15.22 -6.75
CA PRO A 125 12.13 15.70 -8.07
C PRO A 125 12.10 17.22 -8.19
N ASN A 126 11.29 17.92 -7.40
CA ASN A 126 11.27 19.39 -7.34
C ASN A 126 12.64 20.01 -6.96
N GLN A 127 13.54 19.25 -6.34
CA GLN A 127 14.88 19.72 -5.97
C GLN A 127 15.81 19.88 -7.17
N PHE A 128 15.42 19.37 -8.34
CA PHE A 128 16.11 19.55 -9.61
C PHE A 128 15.16 19.94 -10.75
N GLY A 129 14.04 20.59 -10.41
CA GLY A 129 13.14 21.21 -11.37
C GLY A 129 12.24 20.26 -12.17
N VAL A 130 12.03 19.02 -11.70
CA VAL A 130 11.10 18.07 -12.31
C VAL A 130 9.79 18.06 -11.52
N GLY A 131 8.67 18.21 -12.23
CA GLY A 131 7.33 18.19 -11.68
C GLY A 131 6.70 16.80 -11.63
N ASP A 132 5.43 16.75 -11.21
CA ASP A 132 4.65 15.52 -11.10
C ASP A 132 4.49 14.81 -12.45
N ASP A 133 4.24 15.56 -13.50
CA ASP A 133 4.08 15.09 -14.88
C ASP A 133 5.36 14.53 -15.50
N GLY A 134 6.55 14.98 -15.05
CA GLY A 134 7.84 14.54 -15.59
C GLY A 134 8.57 13.48 -14.77
N VAL A 135 8.16 13.22 -13.53
CA VAL A 135 8.95 12.36 -12.63
C VAL A 135 8.97 10.89 -13.05
N ARG A 136 7.90 10.40 -13.63
CA ARG A 136 7.81 9.03 -14.13
C ARG A 136 8.79 8.82 -15.28
N GLU A 137 8.76 9.69 -16.28
CA GLU A 137 9.67 9.64 -17.42
C GLU A 137 11.13 9.75 -16.97
N TYR A 138 11.40 10.61 -15.99
CA TYR A 138 12.73 10.75 -15.40
C TYR A 138 13.23 9.41 -14.82
N VAL A 139 12.45 8.75 -13.95
CA VAL A 139 12.86 7.47 -13.34
C VAL A 139 13.02 6.38 -14.41
N GLU A 140 12.11 6.31 -15.38
CA GLU A 140 12.17 5.36 -16.49
C GLU A 140 13.42 5.60 -17.36
N SER A 141 13.81 6.86 -17.58
CA SER A 141 15.01 7.21 -18.34
C SER A 141 16.30 6.75 -17.64
N VAL A 142 16.38 6.91 -16.33
CA VAL A 142 17.53 6.42 -15.53
C VAL A 142 17.57 4.90 -15.51
N SER A 143 16.42 4.24 -15.38
CA SER A 143 16.29 2.77 -15.45
C SER A 143 16.82 2.26 -16.78
N LYS A 144 16.38 2.86 -17.90
CA LYS A 144 16.82 2.49 -19.24
C LYS A 144 18.33 2.74 -19.45
N ALA A 145 18.83 3.88 -19.00
CA ALA A 145 20.24 4.25 -19.16
C ALA A 145 21.18 3.35 -18.36
N SER A 146 20.78 2.92 -17.18
CA SER A 146 21.56 2.04 -16.32
C SER A 146 21.41 0.55 -16.66
N GLY A 147 20.35 0.16 -17.37
CA GLY A 147 19.98 -1.23 -17.58
C GLY A 147 19.44 -1.93 -16.32
N GLU A 148 19.12 -1.16 -15.27
CA GLU A 148 18.70 -1.65 -13.98
C GLU A 148 17.22 -1.38 -13.72
N PHE A 149 16.58 -2.22 -12.93
CA PHE A 149 15.19 -2.03 -12.55
C PHE A 149 15.03 -0.84 -11.60
N LEU A 150 14.16 0.10 -12.00
CA LEU A 150 13.66 1.22 -11.18
C LEU A 150 12.18 1.43 -11.50
N GLN A 151 11.36 1.61 -10.48
CA GLN A 151 9.94 1.93 -10.64
C GLN A 151 9.45 2.83 -9.51
N ILE A 152 8.67 3.87 -9.84
CA ILE A 152 7.91 4.60 -8.82
C ILE A 152 6.81 3.68 -8.30
N VAL A 153 6.77 3.48 -6.99
CA VAL A 153 5.84 2.56 -6.32
C VAL A 153 4.91 3.26 -5.34
N ASN A 154 5.23 4.50 -4.92
CA ASN A 154 4.34 5.33 -4.12
C ASN A 154 4.36 6.76 -4.67
N TYR A 155 3.19 7.26 -5.02
CA TYR A 155 2.93 8.63 -5.41
C TYR A 155 2.35 9.35 -4.20
N ASN A 156 3.20 9.99 -3.38
CA ASN A 156 2.83 10.47 -2.05
C ASN A 156 2.47 11.96 -1.99
N LEU A 157 3.21 12.80 -2.71
CA LEU A 157 2.98 14.25 -2.77
C LEU A 157 3.38 14.79 -4.13
N ALA A 158 2.44 15.41 -4.83
CA ALA A 158 2.61 15.86 -6.21
C ALA A 158 3.85 16.74 -6.39
N GLY A 159 4.74 16.33 -7.28
CA GLY A 159 5.99 16.98 -7.59
C GLY A 159 7.07 16.94 -6.49
N GLN A 160 6.76 16.46 -5.28
CA GLN A 160 7.63 16.63 -4.13
C GLN A 160 8.07 15.34 -3.43
N GLN A 161 7.27 14.26 -3.48
CA GLN A 161 7.63 13.03 -2.76
C GLN A 161 7.09 11.77 -3.42
N TYR A 162 8.04 10.92 -3.83
CA TYR A 162 7.78 9.63 -4.46
C TYR A 162 8.66 8.56 -3.81
N ALA A 163 8.16 7.32 -3.70
CA ALA A 163 9.00 6.18 -3.38
C ALA A 163 9.36 5.45 -4.67
N VAL A 164 10.66 5.14 -4.83
CA VAL A 164 11.19 4.38 -5.95
C VAL A 164 11.73 3.05 -5.44
N ALA A 165 11.22 1.94 -5.97
CA ALA A 165 11.79 0.62 -5.77
C ALA A 165 12.79 0.31 -6.87
N GLY A 166 13.87 -0.38 -6.55
CA GLY A 166 14.86 -0.76 -7.54
C GLY A 166 15.93 -1.72 -7.02
N THR A 167 16.76 -2.19 -7.95
CA THR A 167 17.99 -2.87 -7.59
C THR A 167 18.95 -1.90 -6.86
N ILE A 168 19.85 -2.44 -6.07
CA ILE A 168 20.86 -1.61 -5.40
C ILE A 168 21.66 -0.79 -6.41
N ALA A 169 22.02 -1.40 -7.56
CA ALA A 169 22.74 -0.70 -8.63
C ALA A 169 21.87 0.40 -9.28
N GLY A 170 20.59 0.11 -9.54
CA GLY A 170 19.66 1.08 -10.11
C GLY A 170 19.45 2.29 -9.20
N LEU A 171 19.26 2.07 -7.89
CA LEU A 171 19.10 3.15 -6.93
C LEU A 171 20.38 3.97 -6.74
N LYS A 172 21.58 3.36 -6.87
CA LYS A 172 22.85 4.10 -6.95
C LYS A 172 22.93 4.99 -8.18
N ALA A 173 22.51 4.46 -9.35
CA ALA A 173 22.46 5.25 -10.58
C ALA A 173 21.47 6.43 -10.45
N LEU A 174 20.28 6.18 -9.89
CA LEU A 174 19.29 7.23 -9.64
C LEU A 174 19.82 8.31 -8.69
N LYS A 175 20.51 7.89 -7.60
CA LYS A 175 21.14 8.83 -6.68
C LYS A 175 22.20 9.67 -7.37
N ALA A 176 23.08 9.06 -8.13
CA ALA A 176 24.16 9.78 -8.84
C ALA A 176 23.61 10.79 -9.85
N ASP A 177 22.57 10.41 -10.64
CA ASP A 177 21.96 11.33 -11.61
C ASP A 177 21.20 12.46 -10.90
N SER A 178 20.45 12.16 -9.86
CA SER A 178 19.73 13.20 -9.09
C SER A 178 20.68 14.16 -8.39
N ASP A 179 21.79 13.68 -7.80
CA ASP A 179 22.80 14.52 -7.15
C ASP A 179 23.45 15.47 -8.17
N ARG A 180 23.78 15.00 -9.39
CA ARG A 180 24.28 15.83 -10.48
C ARG A 180 23.29 16.91 -10.87
N ARG A 181 22.00 16.56 -11.08
CA ARG A 181 20.94 17.52 -11.42
C ARG A 181 20.72 18.54 -10.32
N VAL A 182 20.73 18.12 -9.06
CA VAL A 182 20.64 19.03 -7.89
C VAL A 182 21.81 20.01 -7.88
N ALA A 183 23.04 19.57 -8.17
CA ALA A 183 24.21 20.45 -8.24
C ALA A 183 24.09 21.51 -9.35
N GLU A 184 23.52 21.15 -10.49
CA GLU A 184 23.26 22.06 -11.61
C GLU A 184 22.10 23.04 -11.31
N TYR A 185 21.05 22.57 -10.65
CA TYR A 185 19.83 23.33 -10.36
C TYR A 185 19.93 24.20 -9.11
N GLY A 186 20.76 23.81 -8.12
CA GLY A 186 20.94 24.52 -6.85
C GLY A 186 19.95 24.09 -5.74
N GLY A 187 19.34 22.93 -5.87
CA GLY A 187 18.39 22.38 -4.88
C GLY A 187 19.06 21.71 -3.68
N LYS A 188 18.24 21.08 -2.85
CA LYS A 188 18.67 20.24 -1.72
C LYS A 188 18.79 18.78 -2.15
N PRO A 189 19.46 17.91 -1.38
CA PRO A 189 19.52 16.47 -1.68
C PRO A 189 18.14 15.89 -2.01
N ALA A 190 18.03 15.31 -3.21
CA ALA A 190 16.75 14.87 -3.79
C ALA A 190 16.44 13.39 -3.56
N PHE A 191 17.45 12.58 -3.25
CA PHE A 191 17.29 11.15 -3.08
C PHE A 191 17.85 10.64 -1.76
N MET A 192 17.08 9.77 -1.09
CA MET A 192 17.48 9.13 0.15
C MET A 192 16.98 7.69 0.20
N LEU A 193 17.86 6.74 0.53
CA LEU A 193 17.44 5.37 0.78
C LEU A 193 16.54 5.28 2.02
N VAL A 194 15.51 4.44 1.92
CA VAL A 194 14.65 4.10 3.06
C VAL A 194 15.28 2.90 3.79
N PRO A 195 15.68 3.06 5.06
CA PRO A 195 16.33 1.98 5.81
C PRO A 195 15.36 0.81 6.06
N GLY A 196 15.93 -0.40 6.19
CA GLY A 196 15.18 -1.60 6.59
C GLY A 196 14.27 -2.22 5.53
N ILE A 197 14.13 -1.62 4.35
CA ILE A 197 13.31 -2.15 3.26
C ILE A 197 14.20 -2.84 2.23
N ASP A 198 13.92 -4.12 2.00
CA ASP A 198 14.65 -4.97 1.07
C ASP A 198 13.74 -5.80 0.13
N VAL A 199 12.50 -5.38 0.02
CA VAL A 199 11.50 -5.87 -0.94
C VAL A 199 11.05 -4.70 -1.82
N PRO A 200 10.94 -4.87 -3.14
CA PRO A 200 10.45 -3.83 -4.05
C PRO A 200 8.92 -3.73 -3.97
N PHE A 201 8.40 -3.28 -2.81
CA PHE A 201 6.96 -3.17 -2.54
C PHE A 201 6.24 -2.39 -3.64
N HIS A 202 5.03 -2.83 -3.97
CA HIS A 202 4.16 -2.19 -4.95
C HIS A 202 4.72 -2.14 -6.38
N SER A 203 5.81 -2.87 -6.66
CA SER A 203 6.35 -2.96 -8.01
C SER A 203 5.72 -4.08 -8.82
N THR A 204 5.81 -3.96 -10.14
CA THR A 204 5.35 -4.99 -11.08
C THR A 204 6.10 -6.33 -10.96
N LEU A 205 7.28 -6.33 -10.33
CA LEU A 205 8.04 -7.55 -10.02
C LEU A 205 7.26 -8.50 -9.11
N LEU A 206 6.34 -7.99 -8.30
CA LEU A 206 5.54 -8.78 -7.36
C LEU A 206 4.25 -9.34 -8.00
N ARG A 207 3.94 -9.02 -9.24
CA ARG A 207 2.70 -9.48 -9.91
C ARG A 207 2.56 -11.00 -9.99
N LYS A 208 3.67 -11.73 -10.02
CA LYS A 208 3.67 -13.20 -9.99
C LYS A 208 3.01 -13.78 -8.73
N GLY A 209 2.98 -13.04 -7.65
CA GLY A 209 2.34 -13.46 -6.39
C GLY A 209 0.85 -13.18 -6.31
N VAL A 210 0.28 -12.44 -7.27
CA VAL A 210 -1.14 -12.06 -7.24
C VAL A 210 -2.07 -13.28 -7.20
N PRO A 211 -1.89 -14.34 -8.03
CA PRO A 211 -2.78 -15.51 -7.96
C PRO A 211 -2.72 -16.22 -6.61
N GLU A 212 -1.52 -16.43 -6.05
CA GLU A 212 -1.35 -17.08 -4.74
C GLU A 212 -2.04 -16.30 -3.63
N PHE A 213 -1.84 -14.98 -3.60
CA PHE A 213 -2.45 -14.15 -2.56
C PHE A 213 -3.98 -14.00 -2.75
N ARG A 214 -4.45 -13.98 -3.99
CA ARG A 214 -5.89 -14.01 -4.32
C ARG A 214 -6.56 -15.25 -3.73
N ASP A 215 -5.94 -16.43 -3.84
CA ASP A 215 -6.46 -17.67 -3.26
C ASP A 215 -6.57 -17.57 -1.73
N LYS A 216 -5.64 -16.87 -1.07
CA LYS A 216 -5.72 -16.61 0.36
C LYS A 216 -6.88 -15.67 0.71
N LEU A 217 -7.09 -14.62 -0.08
CA LEU A 217 -8.24 -13.73 0.09
C LEU A 217 -9.57 -14.47 -0.11
N ASP A 218 -9.68 -15.26 -1.15
CA ASP A 218 -10.87 -16.07 -1.41
C ASP A 218 -11.18 -17.05 -0.26
N ALA A 219 -10.15 -17.61 0.37
CA ALA A 219 -10.30 -18.55 1.47
C ALA A 219 -10.60 -17.88 2.82
N LEU A 220 -10.06 -16.70 3.09
CA LEU A 220 -10.03 -16.09 4.42
C LEU A 220 -11.01 -14.95 4.61
N LEU A 221 -11.40 -14.23 3.54
CA LEU A 221 -12.39 -13.16 3.68
C LEU A 221 -13.70 -13.73 4.24
N PRO A 222 -14.40 -12.99 5.12
CA PRO A 222 -15.71 -13.42 5.64
C PRO A 222 -16.67 -13.80 4.52
N GLN A 223 -17.47 -14.82 4.73
CA GLN A 223 -18.46 -15.29 3.74
C GLN A 223 -19.54 -14.24 3.47
N THR A 224 -19.85 -13.43 4.47
CA THR A 224 -20.83 -12.36 4.38
C THR A 224 -20.19 -11.06 4.83
N ILE A 225 -20.28 -10.04 3.97
CA ILE A 225 -19.81 -8.67 4.24
C ILE A 225 -20.90 -7.70 3.85
N ASP A 226 -21.15 -6.71 4.68
CA ASP A 226 -22.06 -5.60 4.34
C ASP A 226 -21.33 -4.60 3.42
N TYR A 227 -21.19 -4.95 2.15
CA TYR A 227 -20.51 -4.11 1.16
C TYR A 227 -21.21 -2.77 0.97
N ARG A 228 -22.55 -2.78 0.84
CA ARG A 228 -23.32 -1.54 0.59
C ARG A 228 -23.31 -0.61 1.78
N GLY A 229 -23.54 -1.12 2.98
CA GLY A 229 -23.63 -0.28 4.17
C GLY A 229 -22.28 0.17 4.70
N ARG A 230 -21.21 -0.56 4.39
CA ARG A 230 -19.90 -0.32 5.00
C ARG A 230 -18.83 0.21 4.03
N LEU A 231 -18.90 -0.15 2.76
CA LEU A 231 -17.84 0.16 1.79
C LEU A 231 -18.29 1.12 0.69
N VAL A 232 -19.47 0.93 0.11
CA VAL A 232 -19.96 1.74 -1.02
C VAL A 232 -19.95 3.22 -0.66
N GLY A 233 -19.32 4.03 -1.51
CA GLY A 233 -19.22 5.48 -1.35
C GLY A 233 -18.25 5.95 -0.25
N ARG A 234 -17.68 5.06 0.55
CA ARG A 234 -16.90 5.39 1.74
C ARG A 234 -15.45 4.91 1.70
N TYR A 235 -15.23 3.69 1.24
CA TYR A 235 -13.92 3.09 1.13
C TYR A 235 -13.21 3.57 -0.13
N ILE A 236 -11.98 4.06 0.01
CA ILE A 236 -11.15 4.52 -1.11
C ILE A 236 -9.95 3.59 -1.23
N PRO A 237 -9.96 2.65 -2.21
CA PRO A 237 -8.86 1.71 -2.41
C PRO A 237 -7.58 2.39 -2.92
N ASN A 238 -6.41 1.89 -2.48
CA ASN A 238 -5.12 2.35 -3.00
C ASN A 238 -5.00 2.16 -4.52
N LEU A 239 -5.56 1.06 -5.04
CA LEU A 239 -5.41 0.67 -6.44
C LEU A 239 -6.10 1.64 -7.39
N VAL A 240 -7.30 2.13 -7.04
CA VAL A 240 -8.16 2.92 -7.93
C VAL A 240 -8.23 4.39 -7.52
N ALA A 241 -8.04 4.72 -6.25
CA ALA A 241 -8.20 6.06 -5.69
C ALA A 241 -9.55 6.72 -6.05
N ALA A 242 -10.62 5.95 -5.90
CA ALA A 242 -12.01 6.39 -6.09
C ALA A 242 -12.89 5.70 -5.04
N PRO A 243 -14.03 6.30 -4.63
CA PRO A 243 -14.95 5.62 -3.72
C PRO A 243 -15.38 4.26 -4.28
N PHE A 244 -15.35 3.25 -3.43
CA PHE A 244 -15.76 1.89 -3.79
C PHE A 244 -17.22 1.89 -4.23
N GLU A 245 -17.49 1.33 -5.40
CA GLU A 245 -18.82 1.18 -5.96
C GLU A 245 -19.01 -0.22 -6.52
N MET A 246 -20.25 -0.70 -6.52
CA MET A 246 -20.62 -2.01 -7.05
C MET A 246 -21.24 -1.86 -8.44
N THR A 247 -20.47 -1.27 -9.37
CA THR A 247 -20.91 -0.90 -10.73
C THR A 247 -19.91 -1.35 -11.80
N LYS A 248 -20.37 -1.42 -13.06
CA LYS A 248 -19.51 -1.70 -14.22
C LYS A 248 -18.40 -0.65 -14.37
N GLU A 249 -18.76 0.60 -14.15
CA GLU A 249 -17.85 1.74 -14.25
C GLU A 249 -16.72 1.63 -13.24
N PHE A 250 -17.02 1.21 -12.00
CA PHE A 250 -15.98 0.98 -10.99
C PHE A 250 -15.11 -0.24 -11.34
N ALA A 251 -15.72 -1.33 -11.81
CA ALA A 251 -14.96 -2.50 -12.28
C ALA A 251 -14.03 -2.14 -13.45
N ALA A 252 -14.50 -1.31 -14.40
CA ALA A 252 -13.68 -0.83 -15.50
C ALA A 252 -12.44 -0.02 -15.02
N LYS A 253 -12.59 0.81 -13.98
CA LYS A 253 -11.45 1.51 -13.37
C LYS A 253 -10.38 0.58 -12.82
N ILE A 254 -10.74 -0.61 -12.34
CA ILE A 254 -9.76 -1.63 -11.93
C ILE A 254 -8.94 -2.09 -13.14
N LEU A 255 -9.60 -2.32 -14.29
CA LEU A 255 -8.93 -2.76 -15.53
C LEU A 255 -8.01 -1.69 -16.13
N GLU A 256 -8.30 -0.41 -15.93
CA GLU A 256 -7.42 0.68 -16.35
C GLU A 256 -6.05 0.62 -15.64
N VAL A 257 -6.01 0.03 -14.45
CA VAL A 257 -4.80 -0.01 -13.61
C VAL A 257 -4.09 -1.36 -13.69
N VAL A 258 -4.86 -2.46 -13.67
CA VAL A 258 -4.31 -3.82 -13.61
C VAL A 258 -5.05 -4.77 -14.55
N PRO A 259 -4.34 -5.75 -15.15
CA PRO A 259 -4.95 -6.71 -16.06
C PRO A 259 -5.66 -7.84 -15.28
N SER A 260 -6.74 -7.50 -14.56
CA SER A 260 -7.53 -8.48 -13.83
C SER A 260 -8.35 -9.35 -14.77
N GLU A 261 -7.95 -10.60 -14.91
CA GLU A 261 -8.67 -11.57 -15.75
C GLU A 261 -10.10 -11.83 -15.25
N ARG A 262 -10.30 -11.82 -13.93
CA ARG A 262 -11.63 -12.02 -13.33
C ARG A 262 -12.58 -10.86 -13.63
N ILE A 263 -12.10 -9.63 -13.52
CA ILE A 263 -12.89 -8.43 -13.85
C ILE A 263 -13.14 -8.38 -15.36
N GLN A 264 -12.12 -8.66 -16.18
CA GLN A 264 -12.27 -8.68 -17.63
C GLN A 264 -13.36 -9.69 -18.05
N ALA A 265 -13.29 -10.94 -17.56
CA ALA A 265 -14.27 -11.95 -17.85
C ALA A 265 -15.69 -11.57 -17.44
N ALA A 266 -15.84 -10.87 -16.30
CA ALA A 266 -17.15 -10.38 -15.84
C ALA A 266 -17.71 -9.26 -16.73
N LEU A 267 -16.84 -8.38 -17.26
CA LEU A 267 -17.26 -7.26 -18.10
C LEU A 267 -17.49 -7.65 -19.56
N ASP A 268 -16.78 -8.65 -20.08
CA ASP A 268 -16.88 -9.08 -21.46
C ASP A 268 -18.19 -9.82 -21.77
N ASP A 269 -18.81 -10.43 -20.77
CA ASP A 269 -20.07 -11.16 -20.92
C ASP A 269 -21.17 -10.56 -20.05
N PRO A 270 -22.20 -9.94 -20.66
CA PRO A 270 -23.33 -9.36 -19.93
C PRO A 270 -24.05 -10.36 -19.01
N GLN A 271 -24.13 -11.64 -19.37
CA GLN A 271 -24.77 -12.65 -18.53
C GLN A 271 -23.96 -12.96 -17.28
N ILE A 272 -22.63 -12.99 -17.42
CA ILE A 272 -21.72 -13.15 -16.26
C ILE A 272 -21.85 -11.95 -15.34
N TRP A 273 -21.81 -10.73 -15.91
CA TRP A 273 -21.99 -9.51 -15.10
C TRP A 273 -23.34 -9.50 -14.36
N ASP A 274 -24.43 -9.79 -15.05
CA ASP A 274 -25.76 -9.81 -14.46
C ASP A 274 -25.87 -10.85 -13.33
N SER A 275 -25.19 -12.00 -13.47
CA SER A 275 -25.07 -13.01 -12.40
C SER A 275 -24.35 -12.48 -11.15
N TYR A 276 -23.31 -11.65 -11.33
CA TYR A 276 -22.64 -10.96 -10.20
C TYR A 276 -23.52 -9.86 -9.63
N ALA A 277 -24.11 -9.01 -10.47
CA ALA A 277 -24.91 -7.86 -10.06
C ALA A 277 -26.21 -8.24 -9.33
N ALA A 278 -26.71 -9.45 -9.56
CA ALA A 278 -27.87 -9.99 -8.86
C ALA A 278 -27.58 -10.42 -7.40
N ASP A 279 -26.33 -10.47 -7.00
CA ASP A 279 -25.90 -10.93 -5.66
C ASP A 279 -24.78 -10.03 -5.13
N ASP A 280 -25.12 -9.18 -4.17
CA ASP A 280 -24.18 -8.24 -3.55
C ASP A 280 -22.97 -8.93 -2.93
N GLN A 281 -23.13 -10.16 -2.42
CA GLN A 281 -22.01 -10.90 -1.84
C GLN A 281 -21.03 -11.37 -2.93
N LYS A 282 -21.54 -11.81 -4.06
CA LYS A 282 -20.69 -12.21 -5.20
C LYS A 282 -19.97 -11.02 -5.82
N LEU A 283 -20.70 -9.96 -6.15
CA LEU A 283 -20.11 -8.78 -6.79
C LEU A 283 -19.14 -8.07 -5.87
N GLY A 284 -19.55 -7.82 -4.62
CA GLY A 284 -18.69 -7.16 -3.63
C GLY A 284 -17.42 -7.96 -3.36
N ARG A 285 -17.52 -9.29 -3.25
CA ARG A 285 -16.38 -10.18 -3.06
C ARG A 285 -15.43 -10.15 -4.25
N LEU A 286 -15.96 -10.22 -5.48
CA LEU A 286 -15.15 -10.11 -6.69
C LEU A 286 -14.33 -8.81 -6.68
N LEU A 287 -14.99 -7.67 -6.47
CA LEU A 287 -14.34 -6.35 -6.50
C LEU A 287 -13.32 -6.21 -5.37
N LEU A 288 -13.68 -6.54 -4.14
CA LEU A 288 -12.78 -6.42 -2.98
C LEU A 288 -11.56 -7.34 -3.11
N THR A 289 -11.77 -8.59 -3.53
CA THR A 289 -10.67 -9.54 -3.73
C THR A 289 -9.70 -9.05 -4.80
N GLU A 290 -10.18 -8.55 -5.92
CA GLU A 290 -9.31 -8.03 -6.99
C GLU A 290 -8.59 -6.74 -6.55
N LEU A 291 -9.26 -5.82 -5.88
CA LEU A 291 -8.61 -4.63 -5.31
C LEU A 291 -7.45 -5.01 -4.38
N LEU A 292 -7.65 -5.94 -3.45
CA LEU A 292 -6.65 -6.32 -2.45
C LEU A 292 -5.56 -7.22 -3.03
N SER A 293 -5.89 -8.11 -3.96
CA SER A 293 -4.90 -9.04 -4.54
C SER A 293 -3.87 -8.35 -5.43
N TRP A 294 -4.24 -7.28 -6.13
CA TRP A 294 -3.34 -6.49 -6.96
C TRP A 294 -2.62 -5.37 -6.22
N GLN A 295 -3.12 -4.96 -5.06
CA GLN A 295 -2.62 -3.81 -4.33
C GLN A 295 -1.12 -3.87 -4.05
N PHE A 296 -0.60 -5.00 -3.57
CA PHE A 296 0.82 -5.11 -3.19
C PHE A 296 1.78 -5.13 -4.37
N ALA A 297 1.28 -5.36 -5.57
CA ALA A 297 2.02 -5.42 -6.83
C ALA A 297 1.71 -4.23 -7.77
N SER A 298 1.15 -3.17 -7.22
CA SER A 298 0.75 -1.96 -7.95
C SER A 298 1.08 -0.72 -7.14
N PRO A 299 1.42 0.41 -7.78
CA PRO A 299 1.75 1.64 -7.08
C PRO A 299 0.62 2.14 -6.19
N VAL A 300 0.97 2.70 -5.02
CA VAL A 300 0.03 3.41 -4.15
C VAL A 300 -0.25 4.79 -4.71
N ARG A 301 -1.51 5.06 -5.04
CA ARG A 301 -1.98 6.30 -5.68
C ARG A 301 -2.40 7.34 -4.63
N TRP A 302 -1.48 7.69 -3.72
CA TRP A 302 -1.82 8.55 -2.59
C TRP A 302 -2.03 10.01 -2.98
N ILE A 303 -1.34 10.52 -4.01
CA ILE A 303 -1.60 11.84 -4.59
C ILE A 303 -3.06 11.96 -5.03
N GLU A 304 -3.56 10.97 -5.77
CA GLU A 304 -4.93 10.95 -6.26
C GLU A 304 -5.94 10.77 -5.13
N THR A 305 -5.61 9.94 -4.13
CA THR A 305 -6.44 9.77 -2.92
C THR A 305 -6.58 11.09 -2.17
N GLN A 306 -5.49 11.82 -1.96
CA GLN A 306 -5.53 13.14 -1.29
C GLN A 306 -6.27 14.18 -2.15
N ALA A 307 -6.06 14.17 -3.47
CA ALA A 307 -6.76 15.06 -4.37
C ALA A 307 -8.28 14.84 -4.34
N LEU A 308 -8.69 13.57 -4.28
CA LEU A 308 -10.10 13.20 -4.13
C LEU A 308 -10.68 13.68 -2.79
N LEU A 309 -9.97 13.43 -1.69
CA LEU A 309 -10.43 13.81 -0.35
C LEU A 309 -10.55 15.32 -0.20
N PHE A 310 -9.52 16.07 -0.60
CA PHE A 310 -9.41 17.51 -0.34
C PHE A 310 -10.05 18.39 -1.43
N GLY A 311 -10.22 17.88 -2.65
CA GLY A 311 -10.90 18.60 -3.71
C GLY A 311 -12.32 18.99 -3.32
N SER A 312 -12.80 20.15 -3.77
CA SER A 312 -14.17 20.56 -3.56
C SER A 312 -15.15 19.67 -4.36
N ALA A 313 -16.41 19.60 -3.95
CA ALA A 313 -17.44 18.88 -4.70
C ALA A 313 -17.61 19.41 -6.13
N GLU A 314 -17.44 20.72 -6.34
CA GLU A 314 -17.48 21.37 -7.65
C GLU A 314 -16.34 20.90 -8.59
N GLN A 315 -15.22 20.46 -8.01
CA GLN A 315 -14.07 19.92 -8.72
C GLN A 315 -14.09 18.39 -8.82
N GLY A 316 -15.19 17.76 -8.38
CA GLY A 316 -15.32 16.31 -8.35
C GLY A 316 -14.65 15.63 -7.15
N GLY A 317 -14.23 16.41 -6.17
CA GLY A 317 -13.67 15.90 -4.90
C GLY A 317 -14.75 15.63 -3.85
N LEU A 318 -14.32 15.11 -2.71
CA LEU A 318 -15.21 14.76 -1.59
C LEU A 318 -15.39 15.90 -0.58
N GLY A 319 -14.59 16.96 -0.68
CA GLY A 319 -14.71 18.16 0.12
C GLY A 319 -14.55 17.94 1.63
N VAL A 320 -13.69 16.99 2.05
CA VAL A 320 -13.52 16.70 3.47
C VAL A 320 -13.04 17.94 4.24
N GLU A 321 -13.55 18.12 5.45
CA GLU A 321 -13.25 19.25 6.35
C GLU A 321 -12.40 18.82 7.56
N GLU A 322 -12.37 17.51 7.83
CA GLU A 322 -11.57 16.93 8.90
C GLU A 322 -10.82 15.70 8.39
N TYR A 323 -9.52 15.63 8.69
CA TYR A 323 -8.63 14.56 8.28
C TYR A 323 -7.88 14.00 9.48
N VAL A 324 -8.24 12.79 9.89
CA VAL A 324 -7.66 12.11 11.06
C VAL A 324 -6.74 10.99 10.62
N GLU A 325 -5.47 11.06 10.99
CA GLU A 325 -4.54 9.95 10.86
C GLU A 325 -4.54 9.10 12.13
N VAL A 326 -4.74 7.79 11.95
CA VAL A 326 -4.46 6.80 12.96
C VAL A 326 -3.23 6.02 12.52
N GLY A 327 -2.09 6.32 13.12
CA GLY A 327 -0.80 5.80 12.68
C GLY A 327 0.01 5.18 13.81
N LEU A 328 1.17 4.63 13.46
CA LEU A 328 2.05 3.83 14.32
C LEU A 328 3.29 4.59 14.80
N GLY A 329 3.59 5.72 14.15
CA GLY A 329 4.80 6.49 14.43
C GLY A 329 4.66 7.46 15.60
N ASN A 330 5.78 7.95 16.07
CA ASN A 330 5.85 9.03 17.07
C ASN A 330 5.50 10.41 16.46
N ALA A 331 5.39 10.49 15.14
CA ALA A 331 5.01 11.69 14.41
C ALA A 331 4.04 11.33 13.29
N PRO A 332 3.05 12.17 12.99
CA PRO A 332 2.11 11.92 11.92
C PRO A 332 2.83 11.93 10.55
N THR A 333 2.56 10.93 9.72
CA THR A 333 3.15 10.79 8.39
C THR A 333 2.16 11.23 7.31
N LEU A 334 0.96 10.66 7.32
CA LEU A 334 -0.07 10.93 6.32
C LEU A 334 -0.71 12.31 6.54
N ALA A 335 -0.92 12.71 7.79
CA ALA A 335 -1.40 14.05 8.10
C ALA A 335 -0.40 15.13 7.66
N ASN A 336 0.91 14.88 7.82
CA ASN A 336 1.94 15.77 7.28
C ASN A 336 1.95 15.83 5.75
N LEU A 337 1.68 14.73 5.05
CA LEU A 337 1.50 14.72 3.60
C LEU A 337 0.25 15.50 3.20
N GLY A 338 -0.86 15.29 3.91
CA GLY A 338 -2.11 16.03 3.73
C GLY A 338 -1.92 17.54 3.88
N ALA A 339 -1.28 17.96 4.98
CA ALA A 339 -0.99 19.37 5.22
C ALA A 339 -0.10 20.02 4.13
N LYS A 340 0.83 19.26 3.54
CA LYS A 340 1.63 19.72 2.40
C LYS A 340 0.82 19.75 1.11
N THR A 341 -0.04 18.76 0.88
CA THR A 341 -0.94 18.71 -0.27
C THR A 341 -1.87 19.92 -0.27
N LEU A 342 -2.45 20.30 0.86
CA LEU A 342 -3.31 21.48 1.02
C LEU A 342 -2.62 22.81 0.72
N ARG A 343 -1.28 22.84 0.71
CA ARG A 343 -0.50 24.03 0.31
C ARG A 343 -0.31 24.14 -1.21
N LEU A 344 -0.68 23.13 -1.97
CA LEU A 344 -0.59 23.18 -3.42
C LEU A 344 -1.65 24.14 -3.99
N PRO A 345 -1.37 24.85 -5.11
CA PRO A 345 -2.25 25.88 -5.63
C PRO A 345 -3.68 25.42 -5.91
N GLN A 346 -3.87 24.17 -6.34
CA GLN A 346 -5.19 23.59 -6.63
C GLN A 346 -6.09 23.42 -5.41
N PHE A 347 -5.54 23.49 -4.20
CA PHE A 347 -6.29 23.42 -2.94
C PHE A 347 -6.37 24.76 -2.20
N ALA A 348 -6.02 25.85 -2.89
CA ALA A 348 -6.11 27.20 -2.28
C ALA A 348 -7.53 27.47 -1.78
N GLY A 349 -7.65 27.94 -0.52
CA GLY A 349 -8.93 28.20 0.12
C GLY A 349 -9.60 26.99 0.78
N ARG A 350 -9.00 25.80 0.71
CA ARG A 350 -9.47 24.64 1.48
C ARG A 350 -8.94 24.72 2.91
N ASP A 351 -9.85 24.63 3.87
CA ASP A 351 -9.54 24.53 5.30
C ASP A 351 -9.91 23.12 5.77
N VAL A 352 -8.92 22.35 6.18
CA VAL A 352 -9.07 20.96 6.64
C VAL A 352 -8.29 20.83 7.94
N THR A 353 -9.00 20.48 9.00
CA THR A 353 -8.44 20.29 10.35
C THR A 353 -7.94 18.86 10.57
#